data_7f5a90ff0fdf0766cc0a368e36404eef
#
_entry.id   7f5a90ff0fdf0766cc0a368e36404eef
#
_cell.length_a   1.000
_cell.length_b   1.000
_cell.length_c   1.000
_cell.angle_alpha   90.00
_cell.angle_beta   90.00
_cell.angle_gamma   90.00
#
_symmetry.space_group_name_H-M   'P 1'
#
loop_
_entity.id
_entity.type
_entity.pdbx_description
1 polymer ?
#
loop_
_entity_poly.entity_id
_entity_poly.type
_entity_poly.pdbx_seq_one_letter_code
_entity_poly.pdbx_strand_id
1 'polypeptide(L)'
;MGKAQREFFLGIDVGGTKIMAALADEKGAVMARKRMPTPRNTKGAHVVAAIGDIIAVLLAERRIEARDLAGIGLAIPGTVAPDEGKVVFTPNMTLSGIAIAPVLRKRFKVPVYIGNDVNLGTLGEAWRGAARGAASAVGVFVGTGIGAGVVINGQLVTGRRNAAGEIGHMVMQAGGPLCGCGNRGCLEALASRTAIERDIRDAVKNGRKSAITKLAGADLAVIKSSVLK
;
A
#
# COMPACT_ATOMS: atom_id res chain seq x y z
N MET A 1 39.22 9.80 -3.48
CA MET A 1 38.19 8.79 -3.21
C MET A 1 36.98 9.15 -4.05
N GLY A 2 36.72 8.40 -5.13
CA GLY A 2 35.55 8.60 -5.99
C GLY A 2 34.27 8.40 -5.17
N LYS A 3 33.29 9.30 -5.34
CA LYS A 3 31.94 9.08 -4.80
C LYS A 3 31.43 7.78 -5.40
N ALA A 4 31.14 6.79 -4.55
CA ALA A 4 30.45 5.55 -5.00
C ALA A 4 29.18 6.00 -5.75
N GLN A 5 29.06 5.60 -7.00
CA GLN A 5 27.91 5.91 -7.83
C GLN A 5 26.75 5.11 -7.25
N ARG A 6 25.76 5.78 -6.67
CA ARG A 6 24.58 5.15 -6.10
C ARG A 6 23.63 4.82 -7.25
N GLU A 7 23.57 3.56 -7.62
CA GLU A 7 22.92 3.10 -8.86
C GLU A 7 21.57 2.43 -8.62
N PHE A 8 21.25 2.06 -7.36
CA PHE A 8 20.09 1.25 -7.08
C PHE A 8 19.08 1.96 -6.17
N PHE A 9 17.83 1.64 -6.39
CA PHE A 9 16.70 2.06 -5.56
C PHE A 9 15.99 0.83 -5.00
N LEU A 10 15.47 0.95 -3.79
CA LEU A 10 14.75 -0.13 -3.15
C LEU A 10 13.36 0.35 -2.75
N GLY A 11 12.33 -0.27 -3.33
CA GLY A 11 10.92 -0.03 -3.02
C GLY A 11 10.38 -1.13 -2.10
N ILE A 12 9.66 -0.75 -1.06
CA ILE A 12 9.04 -1.67 -0.10
C ILE A 12 7.54 -1.39 -0.04
N ASP A 13 6.74 -2.38 -0.34
CA ASP A 13 5.29 -2.38 -0.10
C ASP A 13 5.01 -3.12 1.22
N VAL A 14 4.49 -2.39 2.21
CA VAL A 14 4.24 -2.90 3.57
C VAL A 14 2.75 -3.16 3.74
N GLY A 15 2.29 -4.32 3.33
CA GLY A 15 0.88 -4.71 3.50
C GLY A 15 0.58 -5.42 4.82
N GLY A 16 -0.67 -5.47 5.22
CA GLY A 16 -1.11 -6.14 6.47
C GLY A 16 -0.91 -7.66 6.47
N THR A 17 -0.65 -8.29 5.33
CA THR A 17 -0.44 -9.74 5.20
C THR A 17 0.95 -10.13 4.71
N LYS A 18 1.55 -9.28 3.93
CA LYS A 18 2.86 -9.48 3.30
C LYS A 18 3.62 -8.18 3.18
N ILE A 19 4.92 -8.26 3.28
CA ILE A 19 5.89 -7.21 2.92
C ILE A 19 6.53 -7.64 1.61
N MET A 20 6.60 -6.74 0.65
CA MET A 20 7.25 -6.99 -0.64
C MET A 20 8.36 -5.96 -0.87
N ALA A 21 9.55 -6.42 -1.19
CA ALA A 21 10.69 -5.60 -1.55
C ALA A 21 11.02 -5.77 -3.03
N ALA A 22 11.35 -4.68 -3.69
CA ALA A 22 11.81 -4.66 -5.08
C ALA A 22 13.06 -3.79 -5.19
N LEU A 23 14.11 -4.33 -5.79
CA LEU A 23 15.32 -3.62 -6.15
C LEU A 23 15.23 -3.21 -7.61
N ALA A 24 15.51 -1.95 -7.90
CA ALA A 24 15.48 -1.39 -9.24
C ALA A 24 16.75 -0.59 -9.54
N ASP A 25 17.12 -0.48 -10.81
CA ASP A 25 18.14 0.44 -11.28
C ASP A 25 17.64 1.89 -11.37
N GLU A 26 18.50 2.80 -11.76
CA GLU A 26 18.19 4.23 -11.95
C GLU A 26 17.08 4.49 -12.99
N LYS A 27 16.89 3.57 -13.93
CA LYS A 27 15.83 3.62 -14.94
C LYS A 27 14.53 3.02 -14.47
N GLY A 28 14.47 2.50 -13.23
CA GLY A 28 13.31 1.84 -12.64
C GLY A 28 13.07 0.42 -13.20
N ALA A 29 14.05 -0.21 -13.85
CA ALA A 29 13.96 -1.61 -14.22
C ALA A 29 14.12 -2.47 -12.97
N VAL A 30 13.14 -3.31 -12.69
CA VAL A 30 13.15 -4.17 -11.50
C VAL A 30 14.10 -5.35 -11.70
N MET A 31 15.17 -5.38 -10.93
CA MET A 31 16.22 -6.40 -11.00
C MET A 31 15.95 -7.60 -10.09
N ALA A 32 15.25 -7.39 -8.99
CA ALA A 32 14.92 -8.44 -8.04
C ALA A 32 13.68 -8.09 -7.24
N ARG A 33 12.97 -9.13 -6.78
CA ARG A 33 11.83 -9.01 -5.87
C ARG A 33 11.94 -10.06 -4.79
N LYS A 34 11.51 -9.68 -3.58
CA LYS A 34 11.37 -10.61 -2.47
C LYS A 34 10.10 -10.29 -1.71
N ARG A 35 9.47 -11.30 -1.15
CA ARG A 35 8.31 -11.12 -0.27
C ARG A 35 8.46 -11.98 0.97
N MET A 36 7.86 -11.52 2.06
CA MET A 36 7.73 -12.27 3.30
C MET A 36 6.38 -11.99 3.95
N PRO A 37 5.88 -12.87 4.83
CA PRO A 37 4.70 -12.57 5.62
C PRO A 37 4.94 -11.37 6.53
N THR A 38 3.92 -10.50 6.69
CA THR A 38 3.96 -9.45 7.71
C THR A 38 3.75 -10.08 9.09
N PRO A 39 4.62 -9.81 10.06
CA PRO A 39 4.39 -10.24 11.44
C PRO A 39 3.06 -9.71 11.96
N ARG A 40 2.20 -10.60 12.48
CA ARG A 40 0.88 -10.28 13.00
C ARG A 40 0.83 -10.50 14.51
N ASN A 41 -0.11 -9.84 15.18
CA ASN A 41 -0.33 -9.96 16.63
C ASN A 41 0.96 -9.70 17.44
N THR A 42 1.75 -8.73 17.00
CA THR A 42 3.05 -8.40 17.57
C THR A 42 3.25 -6.90 17.69
N LYS A 43 4.28 -6.47 18.42
CA LYS A 43 4.65 -5.05 18.52
C LYS A 43 5.12 -4.52 17.17
N GLY A 44 4.80 -3.28 16.84
CA GLY A 44 5.22 -2.67 15.58
C GLY A 44 6.74 -2.67 15.35
N ALA A 45 7.54 -2.69 16.41
CA ALA A 45 8.99 -2.86 16.31
C ALA A 45 9.41 -4.15 15.58
N HIS A 46 8.65 -5.25 15.73
CA HIS A 46 8.92 -6.50 14.99
C HIS A 46 8.59 -6.36 13.50
N VAL A 47 7.57 -5.57 13.15
CA VAL A 47 7.29 -5.27 11.75
C VAL A 47 8.42 -4.43 11.14
N VAL A 48 8.93 -3.43 11.88
CA VAL A 48 10.08 -2.62 11.44
C VAL A 48 11.33 -3.47 11.29
N ALA A 49 11.58 -4.40 12.21
CA ALA A 49 12.68 -5.36 12.11
C ALA A 49 12.55 -6.23 10.85
N ALA A 50 11.37 -6.80 10.59
CA ALA A 50 11.09 -7.59 9.40
C ALA A 50 11.29 -6.80 8.10
N ILE A 51 10.91 -5.51 8.06
CA ILE A 51 11.23 -4.63 6.92
C ILE A 51 12.75 -4.53 6.74
N GLY A 52 13.50 -4.32 7.82
CA GLY A 52 14.96 -4.28 7.75
C GLY A 52 15.57 -5.60 7.31
N ASP A 53 15.00 -6.72 7.69
CA ASP A 53 15.53 -8.05 7.37
C ASP A 53 15.29 -8.42 5.91
N ILE A 54 14.10 -8.12 5.33
CA ILE A 54 13.86 -8.36 3.90
C ILE A 54 14.78 -7.51 3.03
N ILE A 55 15.10 -6.28 3.45
CA ILE A 55 16.09 -5.43 2.78
C ILE A 55 17.45 -6.10 2.80
N ALA A 56 17.93 -6.48 3.99
CA ALA A 56 19.27 -7.09 4.15
C ALA A 56 19.41 -8.38 3.34
N VAL A 57 18.38 -9.23 3.37
CA VAL A 57 18.37 -10.49 2.60
C VAL A 57 18.41 -10.21 1.09
N LEU A 58 17.60 -9.27 0.59
CA LEU A 58 17.57 -8.95 -0.84
C LEU A 58 18.90 -8.38 -1.33
N LEU A 59 19.54 -7.52 -0.55
CA LEU A 59 20.86 -6.96 -0.86
C LEU A 59 21.92 -8.05 -0.89
N ALA A 60 21.94 -8.94 0.12
CA ALA A 60 22.89 -10.07 0.18
C ALA A 60 22.74 -11.02 -1.00
N GLU A 61 21.52 -11.40 -1.37
CA GLU A 61 21.23 -12.26 -2.52
C GLU A 61 21.73 -11.67 -3.84
N ARG A 62 21.78 -10.34 -3.93
CA ARG A 62 22.25 -9.63 -5.13
C ARG A 62 23.69 -9.15 -5.04
N ARG A 63 24.37 -9.41 -3.93
CA ARG A 63 25.75 -8.95 -3.67
C ARG A 63 25.89 -7.43 -3.80
N ILE A 64 24.85 -6.69 -3.37
CA ILE A 64 24.80 -5.24 -3.37
C ILE A 64 24.98 -4.77 -1.93
N GLU A 65 25.81 -3.77 -1.73
CA GLU A 65 25.97 -3.15 -0.42
C GLU A 65 24.96 -2.01 -0.22
N ALA A 66 24.59 -1.72 1.03
CA ALA A 66 23.65 -0.65 1.32
C ALA A 66 24.15 0.73 0.80
N ARG A 67 25.49 0.94 0.76
CA ARG A 67 26.09 2.18 0.23
C ARG A 67 25.82 2.42 -1.26
N ASP A 68 25.50 1.36 -2.02
CA ASP A 68 25.21 1.43 -3.45
C ASP A 68 23.75 1.86 -3.71
N LEU A 69 22.92 1.89 -2.65
CA LEU A 69 21.55 2.38 -2.75
C LEU A 69 21.51 3.92 -2.78
N ALA A 70 20.82 4.49 -3.75
CA ALA A 70 20.47 5.90 -3.79
C ALA A 70 19.38 6.24 -2.76
N GLY A 71 18.50 5.30 -2.46
CA GLY A 71 17.46 5.45 -1.44
C GLY A 71 16.55 4.25 -1.29
N ILE A 72 15.76 4.28 -0.21
CA ILE A 72 14.73 3.30 0.11
C ILE A 72 13.40 4.05 0.20
N GLY A 73 12.39 3.59 -0.54
CA GLY A 73 11.01 4.09 -0.47
C GLY A 73 10.10 3.04 0.16
N LEU A 74 9.25 3.45 1.12
CA LEU A 74 8.25 2.57 1.73
C LEU A 74 6.84 3.06 1.41
N ALA A 75 6.03 2.18 0.87
CA ALA A 75 4.60 2.33 0.70
C ALA A 75 3.89 1.69 1.90
N ILE A 76 3.07 2.46 2.61
CA ILE A 76 2.45 2.06 3.88
C ILE A 76 0.96 2.42 3.84
N PRO A 77 0.04 1.48 4.16
CA PRO A 77 -1.39 1.79 4.21
C PRO A 77 -1.71 2.75 5.35
N GLY A 78 -2.62 3.69 5.10
CA GLY A 78 -3.08 4.69 6.06
C GLY A 78 -2.35 6.03 5.97
N THR A 79 -2.36 6.79 7.06
CA THR A 79 -1.83 8.15 7.09
C THR A 79 -0.37 8.15 7.56
N VAL A 80 0.48 8.83 6.82
CA VAL A 80 1.91 8.99 7.15
C VAL A 80 2.29 10.46 7.25
N ALA A 81 3.35 10.76 8.00
CA ALA A 81 4.04 12.04 8.04
C ALA A 81 5.42 11.86 7.37
N PRO A 82 5.54 12.12 6.05
CA PRO A 82 6.76 11.85 5.29
C PRO A 82 7.99 12.58 5.82
N ASP A 83 7.83 13.83 6.23
CA ASP A 83 8.92 14.67 6.74
C ASP A 83 9.52 14.11 8.03
N GLU A 84 8.68 13.57 8.91
CA GLU A 84 9.10 12.89 10.15
C GLU A 84 9.55 11.44 9.89
N GLY A 85 9.20 10.87 8.74
CA GLY A 85 9.39 9.45 8.44
C GLY A 85 8.56 8.55 9.35
N LYS A 86 7.36 9.01 9.76
CA LYS A 86 6.51 8.41 10.79
C LYS A 86 5.18 7.98 10.23
N VAL A 87 4.72 6.82 10.65
CA VAL A 87 3.34 6.37 10.43
C VAL A 87 2.44 7.02 11.47
N VAL A 88 1.49 7.83 11.03
CA VAL A 88 0.53 8.48 11.93
C VAL A 88 -0.53 7.48 12.37
N PHE A 89 -1.13 6.80 11.40
CA PHE A 89 -2.19 5.82 11.62
C PHE A 89 -2.21 4.74 10.55
N THR A 90 -2.41 3.48 10.94
CA THR A 90 -2.76 2.38 10.03
C THR A 90 -3.96 1.60 10.58
N PRO A 91 -4.96 1.25 9.75
CA PRO A 91 -6.16 0.57 10.24
C PRO A 91 -5.93 -0.89 10.65
N ASN A 92 -4.99 -1.59 10.00
CA ASN A 92 -4.84 -3.04 10.08
C ASN A 92 -3.44 -3.51 10.50
N MET A 93 -2.63 -2.62 11.08
CA MET A 93 -1.24 -2.92 11.45
C MET A 93 -0.86 -2.20 12.76
N THR A 94 0.12 -2.74 13.46
CA THR A 94 0.64 -2.19 14.72
C THR A 94 1.73 -1.13 14.49
N LEU A 95 1.64 -0.35 13.39
CA LEU A 95 2.65 0.64 13.03
C LEU A 95 2.29 2.08 13.41
N SER A 96 1.05 2.32 13.87
CA SER A 96 0.62 3.67 14.25
C SER A 96 1.55 4.29 15.31
N GLY A 97 1.96 5.53 15.07
CA GLY A 97 2.86 6.27 15.95
C GLY A 97 4.35 5.97 15.76
N ILE A 98 4.74 5.02 14.91
CA ILE A 98 6.14 4.57 14.78
C ILE A 98 6.88 5.38 13.70
N ALA A 99 8.06 5.90 14.06
CA ALA A 99 9.00 6.54 13.15
C ALA A 99 9.88 5.48 12.47
N ILE A 100 9.42 4.94 11.35
CA ILE A 100 10.09 3.84 10.63
C ILE A 100 11.33 4.31 9.89
N ALA A 101 11.23 5.44 9.17
CA ALA A 101 12.33 5.91 8.34
C ALA A 101 13.59 6.23 9.14
N PRO A 102 13.55 6.88 10.32
CA PRO A 102 14.74 7.07 11.15
C PRO A 102 15.43 5.77 11.57
N VAL A 103 14.67 4.72 11.91
CA VAL A 103 15.22 3.42 12.28
C VAL A 103 15.98 2.79 11.12
N LEU A 104 15.38 2.79 9.93
CA LEU A 104 16.00 2.23 8.73
C LEU A 104 17.18 3.08 8.23
N ARG A 105 17.09 4.42 8.31
CA ARG A 105 18.24 5.32 8.03
C ARG A 105 19.43 5.02 8.92
N LYS A 106 19.18 4.77 10.21
CA LYS A 106 20.25 4.39 11.16
C LYS A 106 20.87 3.04 10.79
N ARG A 107 20.06 2.05 10.38
CA ARG A 107 20.51 0.69 10.04
C ARG A 107 21.32 0.65 8.72
N PHE A 108 20.82 1.31 7.67
CA PHE A 108 21.38 1.18 6.31
C PHE A 108 22.24 2.36 5.88
N LYS A 109 22.22 3.48 6.59
CA LYS A 109 22.99 4.71 6.31
C LYS A 109 22.69 5.33 4.93
N VAL A 110 21.45 5.17 4.45
CA VAL A 110 20.97 5.73 3.18
C VAL A 110 19.68 6.51 3.41
N PRO A 111 19.28 7.42 2.47
CA PRO A 111 17.99 8.09 2.54
C PRO A 111 16.83 7.10 2.56
N VAL A 112 15.85 7.34 3.43
CA VAL A 112 14.64 6.53 3.54
C VAL A 112 13.43 7.45 3.51
N TYR A 113 12.49 7.16 2.63
CA TYR A 113 11.26 7.92 2.42
C TYR A 113 10.06 7.02 2.68
N ILE A 114 8.98 7.60 3.19
CA ILE A 114 7.72 6.89 3.36
C ILE A 114 6.60 7.64 2.68
N GLY A 115 5.59 6.93 2.20
CA GLY A 115 4.37 7.48 1.64
C GLY A 115 3.20 6.54 1.83
N ASN A 116 1.99 7.07 1.67
CA ASN A 116 0.81 6.23 1.59
C ASN A 116 0.90 5.31 0.36
N ASP A 117 0.45 4.07 0.50
CA ASP A 117 0.56 3.03 -0.53
C ASP A 117 -0.16 3.40 -1.85
N VAL A 118 -1.37 3.94 -1.75
CA VAL A 118 -2.16 4.36 -2.92
C VAL A 118 -1.53 5.58 -3.61
N ASN A 119 -1.03 6.54 -2.83
CA ASN A 119 -0.33 7.71 -3.35
C ASN A 119 0.93 7.31 -4.12
N LEU A 120 1.76 6.44 -3.53
CA LEU A 120 2.98 5.96 -4.18
C LEU A 120 2.68 5.04 -5.36
N GLY A 121 1.60 4.24 -5.29
CA GLY A 121 1.12 3.46 -6.42
C GLY A 121 0.70 4.35 -7.59
N THR A 122 -0.06 5.41 -7.33
CA THR A 122 -0.46 6.39 -8.37
C THR A 122 0.75 7.11 -8.97
N LEU A 123 1.72 7.49 -8.13
CA LEU A 123 2.97 8.07 -8.61
C LEU A 123 3.77 7.10 -9.48
N GLY A 124 3.77 5.82 -9.13
CA GLY A 124 4.37 4.75 -9.94
C GLY A 124 3.70 4.60 -11.30
N GLU A 125 2.37 4.65 -11.35
CA GLU A 125 1.60 4.62 -12.59
C GLU A 125 1.85 5.88 -13.47
N ALA A 126 2.00 7.05 -12.86
CA ALA A 126 2.35 8.28 -13.57
C ALA A 126 3.79 8.23 -14.11
N TRP A 127 4.69 7.56 -13.40
CA TRP A 127 6.09 7.45 -13.83
C TRP A 127 6.31 6.37 -14.89
N ARG A 128 5.78 5.17 -14.71
CA ARG A 128 6.13 3.99 -15.51
C ARG A 128 4.92 3.16 -15.98
N GLY A 129 3.72 3.54 -15.58
CA GLY A 129 2.49 2.78 -15.83
C GLY A 129 1.53 3.46 -16.78
N ALA A 130 0.24 3.20 -16.58
CA ALA A 130 -0.86 3.61 -17.46
C ALA A 130 -1.04 5.14 -17.55
N ALA A 131 -0.59 5.90 -16.54
CA ALA A 131 -0.68 7.36 -16.54
C ALA A 131 0.61 8.06 -17.02
N ARG A 132 1.55 7.32 -17.62
CA ARG A 132 2.81 7.89 -18.12
C ARG A 132 2.55 8.94 -19.20
N GLY A 133 3.14 10.14 -19.00
CA GLY A 133 3.00 11.27 -19.91
C GLY A 133 1.72 12.10 -19.70
N ALA A 134 0.83 11.71 -18.81
CA ALA A 134 -0.32 12.52 -18.43
C ALA A 134 0.14 13.64 -17.47
N ALA A 135 -0.28 14.88 -17.72
CA ALA A 135 -0.03 16.00 -16.82
C ALA A 135 -0.79 15.83 -15.49
N SER A 136 -1.97 15.23 -15.54
CA SER A 136 -2.80 14.96 -14.37
C SER A 136 -3.40 13.55 -14.45
N ALA A 137 -3.48 12.89 -13.30
CA ALA A 137 -4.02 11.54 -13.19
C ALA A 137 -4.67 11.31 -11.83
N VAL A 138 -5.69 10.46 -11.78
CA VAL A 138 -6.27 9.92 -10.56
C VAL A 138 -6.12 8.41 -10.61
N GLY A 139 -5.33 7.87 -9.70
CA GLY A 139 -5.23 6.42 -9.50
C GLY A 139 -6.24 5.96 -8.46
N VAL A 140 -7.21 5.14 -8.87
CA VAL A 140 -8.21 4.58 -7.95
C VAL A 140 -7.87 3.12 -7.67
N PHE A 141 -7.69 2.80 -6.39
CA PHE A 141 -7.33 1.46 -5.93
C PHE A 141 -8.50 0.85 -5.18
N VAL A 142 -9.11 -0.16 -5.79
CA VAL A 142 -10.22 -0.92 -5.19
C VAL A 142 -9.70 -2.23 -4.64
N GLY A 143 -9.63 -2.29 -3.32
CA GLY A 143 -9.17 -3.45 -2.55
C GLY A 143 -10.11 -3.74 -1.39
N THR A 144 -9.58 -4.10 -0.24
CA THR A 144 -10.32 -4.21 1.04
C THR A 144 -11.11 -2.94 1.31
N GLY A 145 -10.49 -1.78 1.05
CA GLY A 145 -11.10 -0.47 1.00
C GLY A 145 -11.03 0.16 -0.40
N ILE A 146 -11.32 1.47 -0.48
CA ILE A 146 -11.14 2.30 -1.68
C ILE A 146 -10.28 3.51 -1.32
N GLY A 147 -9.15 3.66 -2.00
CA GLY A 147 -8.30 4.84 -1.91
C GLY A 147 -8.02 5.44 -3.28
N ALA A 148 -7.60 6.69 -3.33
CA ALA A 148 -7.07 7.29 -4.55
C ALA A 148 -5.83 8.14 -4.28
N GLY A 149 -4.92 8.15 -5.25
CA GLY A 149 -3.87 9.13 -5.36
C GLY A 149 -4.19 10.11 -6.48
N VAL A 150 -3.82 11.35 -6.31
CA VAL A 150 -4.08 12.43 -7.26
C VAL A 150 -2.76 13.07 -7.67
N VAL A 151 -2.50 13.11 -8.97
CA VAL A 151 -1.35 13.80 -9.57
C VAL A 151 -1.89 14.97 -10.40
N ILE A 152 -1.37 16.18 -10.18
CA ILE A 152 -1.70 17.38 -10.94
C ILE A 152 -0.40 18.04 -11.40
N ASN A 153 -0.29 18.32 -12.68
CA ASN A 153 0.93 18.87 -13.29
C ASN A 153 2.19 18.06 -12.93
N GLY A 154 2.08 16.74 -12.94
CA GLY A 154 3.18 15.83 -12.60
C GLY A 154 3.52 15.74 -11.10
N GLN A 155 2.79 16.44 -10.23
CA GLN A 155 3.03 16.45 -8.79
C GLN A 155 1.94 15.73 -8.02
N LEU A 156 2.34 14.88 -7.08
CA LEU A 156 1.41 14.20 -6.18
C LEU A 156 0.77 15.20 -5.21
N VAL A 157 -0.56 15.20 -5.17
CA VAL A 157 -1.35 16.04 -4.26
C VAL A 157 -1.54 15.27 -2.95
N THR A 158 -0.89 15.69 -1.89
CA THR A 158 -1.00 15.07 -0.57
C THR A 158 -1.92 15.82 0.37
N GLY A 159 -2.16 17.12 0.10
CA GLY A 159 -2.90 18.01 1.01
C GLY A 159 -2.10 18.33 2.27
N ARG A 160 -2.61 19.27 3.07
CA ARG A 160 -1.92 19.77 4.27
C ARG A 160 -1.69 18.69 5.33
N ARG A 161 -2.58 17.69 5.41
CA ARG A 161 -2.53 16.61 6.43
C ARG A 161 -2.13 15.26 5.83
N ASN A 162 -1.58 15.27 4.62
CA ASN A 162 -1.25 14.05 3.87
C ASN A 162 -2.45 13.09 3.71
N ALA A 163 -3.66 13.65 3.56
CA ALA A 163 -4.92 12.93 3.44
C ALA A 163 -5.75 13.38 2.22
N ALA A 164 -5.09 13.90 1.17
CA ALA A 164 -5.77 14.13 -0.10
C ALA A 164 -6.03 12.79 -0.81
N GLY A 165 -7.09 12.75 -1.63
CA GLY A 165 -7.42 11.55 -2.37
C GLY A 165 -8.26 10.51 -1.61
N GLU A 166 -8.75 10.84 -0.43
CA GLU A 166 -9.61 9.95 0.39
C GLU A 166 -11.04 9.81 -0.21
N ILE A 167 -11.13 9.51 -1.51
CA ILE A 167 -12.42 9.40 -2.24
C ILE A 167 -13.30 8.27 -1.71
N GLY A 168 -12.70 7.24 -1.15
CA GLY A 168 -13.44 6.13 -0.53
C GLY A 168 -14.36 6.58 0.61
N HIS A 169 -14.04 7.72 1.24
CA HIS A 169 -14.82 8.27 2.36
C HIS A 169 -15.80 9.38 1.93
N MET A 170 -15.92 9.66 0.64
CA MET A 170 -16.99 10.52 0.13
C MET A 170 -18.33 9.84 0.34
N VAL A 171 -19.31 10.56 0.95
CA VAL A 171 -20.66 10.06 1.18
C VAL A 171 -21.42 10.08 -0.15
N MET A 172 -21.67 8.89 -0.70
CA MET A 172 -22.40 8.71 -1.97
C MET A 172 -23.88 8.40 -1.73
N GLN A 173 -24.24 7.93 -0.53
CA GLN A 173 -25.61 7.58 -0.18
C GLN A 173 -25.90 8.01 1.26
N ALA A 174 -26.72 9.04 1.44
CA ALA A 174 -27.16 9.47 2.77
C ALA A 174 -27.88 8.32 3.51
N GLY A 175 -27.51 8.08 4.77
CA GLY A 175 -28.09 6.98 5.58
C GLY A 175 -27.67 5.56 5.13
N GLY A 176 -26.77 5.42 4.17
CA GLY A 176 -26.29 4.14 3.66
C GLY A 176 -25.51 3.28 4.68
N PRO A 177 -24.82 2.22 4.23
CA PRO A 177 -24.08 1.31 5.11
C PRO A 177 -23.04 2.04 5.96
N LEU A 178 -22.81 1.52 7.17
CA LEU A 178 -21.76 2.04 8.06
C LEU A 178 -20.37 1.80 7.44
N CYS A 179 -19.56 2.83 7.36
CA CYS A 179 -18.16 2.77 6.94
C CYS A 179 -17.23 2.60 8.14
N GLY A 180 -16.07 1.99 7.92
CA GLY A 180 -15.01 1.86 8.94
C GLY A 180 -14.51 3.20 9.50
N CYS A 181 -14.70 4.32 8.78
CA CYS A 181 -14.37 5.66 9.25
C CYS A 181 -15.40 6.26 10.23
N GLY A 182 -16.51 5.57 10.50
CA GLY A 182 -17.62 6.04 11.36
C GLY A 182 -18.76 6.74 10.63
N ASN A 183 -18.58 7.16 9.38
CA ASN A 183 -19.64 7.75 8.56
C ASN A 183 -20.53 6.68 7.93
N ARG A 184 -21.69 7.09 7.39
CA ARG A 184 -22.60 6.22 6.63
C ARG A 184 -22.63 6.58 5.15
N GLY A 185 -22.68 5.55 4.30
CA GLY A 185 -22.86 5.70 2.86
C GLY A 185 -21.62 6.17 2.10
N CYS A 186 -20.44 5.99 2.66
CA CYS A 186 -19.17 6.22 1.96
C CYS A 186 -19.05 5.31 0.73
N LEU A 187 -18.36 5.78 -0.33
CA LEU A 187 -18.07 4.99 -1.52
C LEU A 187 -17.43 3.63 -1.17
N GLU A 188 -16.51 3.61 -0.23
CA GLU A 188 -15.88 2.38 0.24
C GLU A 188 -16.88 1.39 0.84
N ALA A 189 -17.82 1.87 1.65
CA ALA A 189 -18.85 1.03 2.26
C ALA A 189 -19.88 0.48 1.25
N LEU A 190 -19.92 1.07 0.04
CA LEU A 190 -20.81 0.67 -1.05
C LEU A 190 -20.12 -0.18 -2.12
N ALA A 191 -18.87 0.08 -2.44
CA ALA A 191 -18.23 -0.43 -3.65
C ALA A 191 -16.83 -1.04 -3.44
N SER A 192 -16.31 -1.11 -2.20
CA SER A 192 -15.08 -1.84 -1.94
C SER A 192 -15.27 -3.33 -2.13
N ARG A 193 -14.17 -4.07 -2.28
CA ARG A 193 -14.21 -5.52 -2.29
C ARG A 193 -14.92 -6.09 -1.05
N THR A 194 -14.66 -5.54 0.13
CA THR A 194 -15.33 -5.93 1.38
C THR A 194 -16.84 -5.71 1.30
N ALA A 195 -17.28 -4.58 0.73
CA ALA A 195 -18.69 -4.28 0.53
C ALA A 195 -19.34 -5.27 -0.45
N ILE A 196 -18.70 -5.52 -1.60
CA ILE A 196 -19.16 -6.47 -2.61
C ILE A 196 -19.28 -7.89 -2.02
N GLU A 197 -18.27 -8.33 -1.27
CA GLU A 197 -18.29 -9.63 -0.62
C GLU A 197 -19.42 -9.75 0.42
N ARG A 198 -19.66 -8.69 1.19
CA ARG A 198 -20.78 -8.61 2.14
C ARG A 198 -22.12 -8.76 1.40
N ASP A 199 -22.34 -7.95 0.38
CA ASP A 199 -23.60 -7.91 -0.37
C ASP A 199 -23.88 -9.24 -1.07
N ILE A 200 -22.84 -9.92 -1.57
CA ILE A 200 -22.97 -11.28 -2.13
C ILE A 200 -23.41 -12.29 -1.04
N ARG A 201 -22.74 -12.25 0.14
CA ARG A 201 -23.11 -13.15 1.25
C ARG A 201 -24.55 -12.92 1.70
N ASP A 202 -24.95 -11.66 1.83
CA ASP A 202 -26.32 -11.31 2.25
C ASP A 202 -27.34 -11.75 1.21
N ALA A 203 -27.07 -11.55 -0.08
CA ALA A 203 -27.96 -11.99 -1.15
C ALA A 203 -28.15 -13.52 -1.16
N VAL A 204 -27.07 -14.27 -1.02
CA VAL A 204 -27.13 -15.75 -0.97
C VAL A 204 -27.83 -16.23 0.31
N LYS A 205 -27.54 -15.63 1.46
CA LYS A 205 -28.21 -15.92 2.73
C LYS A 205 -29.72 -15.71 2.66
N ASN A 206 -30.14 -14.68 1.90
CA ASN A 206 -31.56 -14.38 1.63
C ASN A 206 -32.17 -15.23 0.49
N GLY A 207 -31.54 -16.34 0.13
CA GLY A 207 -32.07 -17.32 -0.83
C GLY A 207 -31.82 -17.03 -2.29
N ARG A 208 -31.01 -16.00 -2.64
CA ARG A 208 -30.67 -15.70 -4.03
C ARG A 208 -29.73 -16.76 -4.59
N LYS A 209 -30.13 -17.44 -5.65
CA LYS A 209 -29.29 -18.42 -6.34
C LYS A 209 -28.16 -17.72 -7.11
N SER A 210 -26.93 -18.19 -7.00
CA SER A 210 -25.77 -17.66 -7.71
C SER A 210 -24.77 -18.75 -8.04
N ALA A 211 -24.12 -18.67 -9.20
CA ALA A 211 -23.01 -19.55 -9.55
C ALA A 211 -21.80 -19.40 -8.60
N ILE A 212 -21.71 -18.29 -7.88
CA ILE A 212 -20.61 -18.02 -6.96
C ILE A 212 -20.53 -19.05 -5.84
N THR A 213 -21.65 -19.63 -5.39
CA THR A 213 -21.67 -20.70 -4.39
C THR A 213 -20.98 -21.98 -4.85
N LYS A 214 -20.96 -22.22 -6.16
CA LYS A 214 -20.21 -23.35 -6.75
C LYS A 214 -18.71 -23.10 -6.82
N LEU A 215 -18.31 -21.82 -6.97
CA LEU A 215 -16.91 -21.41 -7.14
C LEU A 215 -16.20 -21.11 -5.83
N ALA A 216 -16.91 -20.56 -4.84
CA ALA A 216 -16.35 -20.10 -3.56
C ALA A 216 -16.73 -20.98 -2.37
N GLY A 217 -17.56 -22.03 -2.57
CA GLY A 217 -18.14 -22.85 -1.52
C GLY A 217 -19.46 -22.28 -0.99
N ALA A 218 -20.29 -23.14 -0.40
CA ALA A 218 -21.65 -22.78 0.01
C ALA A 218 -21.70 -21.75 1.15
N ASP A 219 -20.71 -21.73 2.01
CA ASP A 219 -20.58 -20.80 3.14
C ASP A 219 -20.03 -19.44 2.75
N LEU A 220 -19.45 -19.29 1.54
CA LEU A 220 -18.81 -18.07 1.04
C LEU A 220 -17.80 -17.46 2.03
N ALA A 221 -17.15 -18.30 2.86
CA ALA A 221 -16.21 -17.84 3.89
C ALA A 221 -15.07 -17.02 3.28
N VAL A 222 -14.57 -17.46 2.11
CA VAL A 222 -13.52 -16.76 1.37
C VAL A 222 -13.92 -16.61 -0.10
N ILE A 223 -14.28 -15.39 -0.50
CA ILE A 223 -14.50 -15.05 -1.89
C ILE A 223 -13.19 -14.50 -2.46
N LYS A 224 -12.49 -15.30 -3.28
CA LYS A 224 -11.24 -14.87 -3.92
C LYS A 224 -11.54 -13.90 -5.07
N SER A 225 -10.62 -12.95 -5.34
CA SER A 225 -10.76 -11.99 -6.45
C SER A 225 -10.93 -12.67 -7.82
N SER A 226 -10.36 -13.88 -8.00
CA SER A 226 -10.54 -14.68 -9.22
C SER A 226 -11.96 -15.19 -9.44
N VAL A 227 -12.81 -15.16 -8.42
CA VAL A 227 -14.23 -15.58 -8.48
C VAL A 227 -15.13 -14.40 -8.84
N LEU A 228 -14.65 -13.17 -8.67
CA LEU A 228 -15.37 -11.93 -8.97
C LEU A 228 -15.08 -11.38 -10.37
N LYS A 229 -14.36 -12.14 -11.19
CA LYS A 229 -14.02 -11.78 -12.58
C LYS A 229 -15.09 -12.21 -13.56
#